data_de1cd162347d6f4beb5f73e46f930a64
#
_entry.id   de1cd162347d6f4beb5f73e46f930a64
#
_cell.length_a   1.000
_cell.length_b   1.000
_cell.length_c   1.000
_cell.angle_alpha   90.00
_cell.angle_beta   90.00
_cell.angle_gamma   90.00
#
_symmetry.space_group_name_H-M   'P 1'
#
loop_
_entity.id
_entity.type
_entity.pdbx_description
1 polymer ?
#
loop_
_entity_poly.entity_id
_entity_poly.type
_entity_poly.pdbx_seq_one_letter_code
_entity_poly.pdbx_strand_id
1 'polypeptide(L)'
;MEYYERLYEAVSQHLCGLHQKKGASFLSMGQELGLAKETVRKIARRDYKPGGGPDMQSLIIIQSYYHIPTVGQVEEMTEDLVQDIKFLKEYLPFFNEQERESFKEEIRDLYRKFDTPKSHKALRALFF
;
A
#
# COMPACT_ATOMS: atom_id res chain seq x y z
N MET A 1 12.16 -9.32 6.64
CA MET A 1 11.06 -9.62 5.69
C MET A 1 11.41 -8.98 4.35
N GLU A 2 11.33 -9.74 3.29
CA GLU A 2 11.65 -9.27 1.95
C GLU A 2 10.57 -8.37 1.38
N TYR A 3 10.93 -7.52 0.41
CA TYR A 3 10.01 -6.57 -0.22
C TYR A 3 8.77 -7.25 -0.81
N TYR A 4 8.95 -8.39 -1.48
CA TYR A 4 7.83 -9.17 -2.06
C TYR A 4 6.79 -9.54 -1.01
N GLU A 5 7.20 -10.04 0.14
CA GLU A 5 6.29 -10.46 1.20
C GLU A 5 5.52 -9.29 1.80
N ARG A 6 6.19 -8.16 2.00
CA ARG A 6 5.56 -6.93 2.49
C ARG A 6 4.55 -6.37 1.49
N LEU A 7 4.92 -6.37 0.22
CA LEU A 7 4.04 -5.93 -0.85
C LEU A 7 2.81 -6.84 -0.93
N TYR A 8 3.01 -8.16 -0.90
CA TYR A 8 1.93 -9.13 -0.91
C TYR A 8 0.98 -8.93 0.27
N GLU A 9 1.52 -8.78 1.47
CA GLU A 9 0.72 -8.52 2.67
C GLU A 9 -0.11 -7.24 2.55
N ALA A 10 0.51 -6.14 2.15
CA ALA A 10 -0.16 -4.85 2.00
C ALA A 10 -1.27 -4.91 0.94
N VAL A 11 -0.99 -5.51 -0.20
CA VAL A 11 -1.96 -5.69 -1.29
C VAL A 11 -3.13 -6.57 -0.84
N SER A 12 -2.83 -7.69 -0.21
CA SER A 12 -3.82 -8.62 0.31
C SER A 12 -4.78 -7.94 1.30
N GLN A 13 -4.24 -7.20 2.25
CA GLN A 13 -5.03 -6.47 3.25
C GLN A 13 -5.91 -5.41 2.59
N HIS A 14 -5.40 -4.69 1.61
CA HIS A 14 -6.15 -3.66 0.90
C HIS A 14 -7.35 -4.25 0.14
N LEU A 15 -7.11 -5.31 -0.63
CA LEU A 15 -8.17 -5.98 -1.39
C LEU A 15 -9.22 -6.59 -0.46
N CYS A 16 -8.79 -7.21 0.60
CA CYS A 16 -9.67 -7.79 1.62
C CYS A 16 -10.55 -6.70 2.26
N GLY A 17 -9.96 -5.57 2.58
CA GLY A 17 -10.66 -4.41 3.13
C GLY A 17 -11.71 -3.86 2.17
N LEU A 18 -11.38 -3.73 0.89
CA LEU A 18 -12.34 -3.28 -0.13
C LEU A 18 -13.51 -4.26 -0.26
N HIS A 19 -13.24 -5.55 -0.24
CA HIS A 19 -14.27 -6.57 -0.35
C HIS A 19 -15.18 -6.60 0.87
N GLN A 20 -14.62 -6.61 2.07
CA GLN A 20 -15.37 -6.75 3.32
C GLN A 20 -16.04 -5.46 3.78
N LYS A 21 -15.35 -4.32 3.66
CA LYS A 21 -15.84 -3.05 4.20
C LYS A 21 -16.64 -2.23 3.20
N LYS A 22 -16.26 -2.28 1.92
CA LYS A 22 -16.92 -1.48 0.86
C LYS A 22 -17.80 -2.33 -0.07
N GLY A 23 -17.85 -3.64 0.12
CA GLY A 23 -18.66 -4.54 -0.68
C GLY A 23 -18.20 -4.70 -2.12
N ALA A 24 -16.96 -4.33 -2.44
CA ALA A 24 -16.43 -4.49 -3.80
C ALA A 24 -16.27 -5.98 -4.15
N SER A 25 -16.77 -6.40 -5.30
CA SER A 25 -16.62 -7.77 -5.75
C SER A 25 -15.25 -8.00 -6.35
N PHE A 26 -14.75 -9.22 -6.26
CA PHE A 26 -13.48 -9.60 -6.90
C PHE A 26 -13.56 -9.49 -8.41
N LEU A 27 -14.74 -9.74 -8.99
CA LEU A 27 -14.96 -9.55 -10.42
C LEU A 27 -14.80 -8.10 -10.83
N SER A 28 -15.42 -7.17 -10.10
CA SER A 28 -15.34 -5.74 -10.37
C SER A 28 -13.90 -5.22 -10.24
N MET A 29 -13.22 -5.60 -9.16
CA MET A 29 -11.82 -5.25 -8.97
C MET A 29 -10.91 -5.80 -10.08
N GLY A 30 -11.14 -7.06 -10.49
CA GLY A 30 -10.40 -7.67 -11.58
C GLY A 30 -10.58 -6.94 -12.90
N GLN A 31 -11.80 -6.51 -13.20
CA GLN A 31 -12.09 -5.74 -14.40
C GLN A 31 -11.37 -4.40 -14.42
N GLU A 32 -11.35 -3.69 -13.30
CA GLU A 32 -10.64 -2.42 -13.16
C GLU A 32 -9.13 -2.60 -13.29
N LEU A 33 -8.59 -3.66 -12.72
CA LEU A 33 -7.15 -3.93 -12.70
C LEU A 33 -6.64 -4.60 -13.99
N GLY A 34 -7.53 -5.14 -14.81
CA GLY A 34 -7.15 -5.98 -15.95
C GLY A 34 -6.61 -7.34 -15.53
N LEU A 35 -7.06 -7.86 -14.38
CA LEU A 35 -6.68 -9.16 -13.82
C LEU A 35 -7.88 -10.10 -13.75
N ALA A 36 -7.62 -11.40 -13.77
CA ALA A 36 -8.68 -12.38 -13.59
C ALA A 36 -9.28 -12.30 -12.19
N LYS A 37 -10.59 -12.51 -12.07
CA LYS A 37 -11.30 -12.56 -10.79
C LYS A 37 -10.62 -13.49 -9.79
N GLU A 38 -10.23 -14.70 -10.25
CA GLU A 38 -9.57 -15.70 -9.41
C GLU A 38 -8.21 -15.22 -8.89
N THR A 39 -7.45 -14.49 -9.71
CA THR A 39 -6.18 -13.90 -9.29
C THR A 39 -6.40 -12.91 -8.15
N VAL A 40 -7.37 -12.02 -8.30
CA VAL A 40 -7.72 -11.04 -7.26
C VAL A 40 -8.18 -11.74 -5.98
N ARG A 41 -9.06 -12.73 -6.11
CA ARG A 41 -9.55 -13.51 -4.97
C ARG A 41 -8.42 -14.21 -4.21
N LYS A 42 -7.55 -14.88 -4.95
CA LYS A 42 -6.42 -15.62 -4.35
C LYS A 42 -5.47 -14.67 -3.61
N ILE A 43 -5.18 -13.52 -4.19
CA ILE A 43 -4.31 -12.53 -3.55
C ILE A 43 -4.98 -11.99 -2.29
N ALA A 44 -6.26 -11.61 -2.36
CA ALA A 44 -6.99 -11.09 -1.21
C ALA A 44 -7.07 -12.08 -0.05
N ARG A 45 -7.28 -13.36 -0.34
CA ARG A 45 -7.41 -14.43 0.66
C ARG A 45 -6.09 -15.12 0.98
N ARG A 46 -5.02 -14.78 0.28
CA ARG A 46 -3.71 -15.43 0.39
C ARG A 46 -3.82 -16.94 0.18
N ASP A 47 -4.61 -17.33 -0.80
CA ASP A 47 -4.95 -18.73 -1.08
C ASP A 47 -4.00 -19.30 -2.15
N TYR A 48 -2.73 -19.37 -1.81
CA TYR A 48 -1.69 -20.00 -2.63
C TYR A 48 -1.07 -21.16 -1.86
N LYS A 49 -0.59 -22.17 -2.59
CA LYS A 49 0.10 -23.31 -1.98
C LYS A 49 1.39 -22.85 -1.28
N PRO A 50 1.83 -23.56 -0.23
CA PRO A 50 3.12 -23.27 0.40
C PRO A 50 4.25 -23.21 -0.64
N GLY A 51 5.05 -22.15 -0.59
CA GLY A 51 6.11 -21.90 -1.57
C GLY A 51 5.66 -21.25 -2.86
N GLY A 52 4.34 -21.09 -3.07
CA GLY A 52 3.78 -20.36 -4.19
C GLY A 52 3.31 -18.96 -3.79
N GLY A 53 2.86 -18.18 -4.76
CA GLY A 53 2.33 -16.85 -4.53
C GLY A 53 2.03 -16.14 -5.84
N PRO A 54 1.45 -14.92 -5.78
CA PRO A 54 1.21 -14.14 -6.98
C PRO A 54 2.53 -13.69 -7.60
N ASP A 55 2.51 -13.43 -8.90
CA ASP A 55 3.67 -12.85 -9.56
C ASP A 55 3.85 -11.38 -9.14
N MET A 56 5.08 -10.92 -9.17
CA MET A 56 5.42 -9.55 -8.77
C MET A 56 4.69 -8.51 -9.63
N GLN A 57 4.51 -8.78 -10.90
CA GLN A 57 3.81 -7.88 -11.82
C GLN A 57 2.37 -7.62 -11.40
N SER A 58 1.63 -8.66 -11.01
CA SER A 58 0.25 -8.52 -10.52
C SER A 58 0.20 -7.67 -9.26
N LEU A 59 1.13 -7.88 -8.33
CA LEU A 59 1.22 -7.08 -7.09
C LEU A 59 1.52 -5.61 -7.39
N ILE A 60 2.42 -5.34 -8.31
CA ILE A 60 2.75 -3.96 -8.71
C ILE A 60 1.57 -3.28 -9.40
N ILE A 61 0.84 -3.99 -10.25
CA ILE A 61 -0.37 -3.46 -10.90
C ILE A 61 -1.39 -3.02 -9.84
N ILE A 62 -1.66 -3.87 -8.87
CA ILE A 62 -2.63 -3.59 -7.80
C ILE A 62 -2.15 -2.43 -6.94
N GLN A 63 -0.88 -2.46 -6.54
CA GLN A 63 -0.28 -1.40 -5.74
C GLN A 63 -0.37 -0.05 -6.45
N SER A 64 -0.02 -0.01 -7.73
CA SER A 64 -0.04 1.23 -8.52
C SER A 64 -1.45 1.77 -8.71
N TYR A 65 -2.41 0.89 -8.99
CA TYR A 65 -3.80 1.29 -9.21
C TYR A 65 -4.43 1.90 -7.95
N TYR A 66 -4.23 1.28 -6.80
CA TYR A 66 -4.83 1.72 -5.54
C TYR A 66 -3.90 2.62 -4.71
N HIS A 67 -2.71 2.92 -5.21
CA HIS A 67 -1.70 3.75 -4.50
C HIS A 67 -1.42 3.24 -3.09
N ILE A 68 -1.17 1.93 -2.97
CA ILE A 68 -0.97 1.28 -1.66
C ILE A 68 0.46 1.56 -1.17
N PRO A 69 0.63 2.31 -0.07
CA PRO A 69 1.96 2.47 0.52
C PRO A 69 2.40 1.19 1.23
N THR A 70 3.65 0.82 1.10
CA THR A 70 4.23 -0.32 1.81
C THR A 70 5.40 0.13 2.68
N VAL A 71 5.64 -0.60 3.77
CA VAL A 71 6.81 -0.36 4.63
C VAL A 71 8.11 -0.52 3.82
N GLY A 72 8.13 -1.48 2.90
CA GLY A 72 9.27 -1.67 2.01
C GLY A 72 9.55 -0.46 1.13
N GLN A 73 8.50 0.17 0.58
CA GLN A 73 8.65 1.40 -0.19
C GLN A 73 9.24 2.52 0.66
N VAL A 74 8.77 2.67 1.90
CA VAL A 74 9.30 3.71 2.78
C VAL A 74 10.75 3.43 3.17
N GLU A 75 11.15 2.18 3.34
CA GLU A 75 12.53 1.82 3.58
C GLU A 75 13.44 2.13 2.38
N GLU A 76 12.95 1.91 1.16
CA GLU A 76 13.65 2.26 -0.07
C GLU A 76 13.68 3.77 -0.33
N MET A 77 12.69 4.48 0.21
CA MET A 77 12.55 5.93 0.10
C MET A 77 13.53 6.72 0.97
N THR A 78 14.34 6.08 1.81
CA THR A 78 15.17 6.78 2.79
C THR A 78 16.20 7.74 2.19
N GLU A 79 16.70 7.50 0.99
CA GLU A 79 17.67 8.38 0.33
C GLU A 79 17.00 9.60 -0.33
N ASP A 80 15.81 9.40 -0.88
CA ASP A 80 15.03 10.46 -1.53
C ASP A 80 13.72 10.79 -0.79
N LEU A 81 13.75 10.62 0.53
CA LEU A 81 12.56 10.72 1.39
C LEU A 81 11.79 12.02 1.19
N VAL A 82 12.46 13.14 0.99
CA VAL A 82 11.82 14.44 0.81
C VAL A 82 11.02 14.49 -0.50
N GLN A 83 11.57 13.92 -1.58
CA GLN A 83 10.90 13.87 -2.87
C GLN A 83 9.67 12.95 -2.81
N ASP A 84 9.85 11.80 -2.19
CA ASP A 84 8.81 10.79 -2.07
C ASP A 84 7.66 11.26 -1.20
N ILE A 85 7.95 12.00 -0.13
CA ILE A 85 6.93 12.61 0.72
C ILE A 85 6.18 13.72 -0.03
N LYS A 86 6.84 14.51 -0.86
CA LYS A 86 6.17 15.49 -1.73
C LYS A 86 5.21 14.80 -2.69
N PHE A 87 5.64 13.68 -3.27
CA PHE A 87 4.81 12.85 -4.14
C PHE A 87 3.57 12.34 -3.39
N LEU A 88 3.75 11.76 -2.21
CA LEU A 88 2.66 11.27 -1.37
C LEU A 88 1.70 12.40 -0.99
N LYS A 89 2.20 13.58 -0.72
CA LYS A 89 1.37 14.76 -0.40
C LYS A 89 0.41 15.14 -1.54
N GLU A 90 0.82 14.93 -2.78
CA GLU A 90 -0.04 15.16 -3.93
C GLU A 90 -1.23 14.19 -4.00
N TYR A 91 -1.08 12.98 -3.47
CA TYR A 91 -2.15 11.98 -3.45
C TYR A 91 -3.10 12.10 -2.24
N LEU A 92 -2.69 12.76 -1.17
CA LEU A 92 -3.53 12.92 0.03
C LEU A 92 -4.91 13.54 -0.25
N PRO A 93 -5.06 14.52 -1.16
CA PRO A 93 -6.38 15.08 -1.47
C PRO A 93 -7.37 14.09 -2.06
N PHE A 94 -6.87 12.98 -2.65
CA PHE A 94 -7.72 11.94 -3.23
C PHE A 94 -8.20 10.91 -2.20
N PHE A 95 -7.66 10.94 -1.00
CA PHE A 95 -8.09 10.06 0.09
C PHE A 95 -9.33 10.63 0.76
N ASN A 96 -10.26 9.75 1.14
CA ASN A 96 -11.35 10.15 2.01
C ASN A 96 -10.81 10.33 3.45
N GLU A 97 -11.64 10.87 4.35
CA GLU A 97 -11.23 11.18 5.72
C GLU A 97 -10.72 9.95 6.48
N GLN A 98 -11.39 8.81 6.32
CA GLN A 98 -11.00 7.56 6.98
C GLN A 98 -9.67 7.02 6.45
N GLU A 99 -9.46 7.10 5.14
CA GLU A 99 -8.21 6.70 4.51
C GLU A 99 -7.05 7.60 4.96
N ARG A 100 -7.31 8.91 5.10
CA ARG A 100 -6.31 9.86 5.63
C ARG A 100 -5.91 9.53 7.05
N GLU A 101 -6.85 9.22 7.92
CA GLU A 101 -6.54 8.86 9.31
C GLU A 101 -5.72 7.57 9.39
N SER A 102 -6.09 6.55 8.62
CA SER A 102 -5.32 5.31 8.53
C SER A 102 -3.90 5.55 8.02
N PHE A 103 -3.76 6.39 7.00
CA PHE A 103 -2.47 6.76 6.43
C PHE A 103 -1.61 7.53 7.43
N LYS A 104 -2.21 8.44 8.18
CA LYS A 104 -1.52 9.19 9.24
C LYS A 104 -0.97 8.28 10.33
N GLU A 105 -1.73 7.25 10.73
CA GLU A 105 -1.26 6.28 11.72
C GLU A 105 -0.07 5.49 11.20
N GLU A 106 -0.11 5.02 9.96
CA GLU A 106 1.02 4.33 9.34
C GLU A 106 2.26 5.23 9.28
N ILE A 107 2.10 6.49 8.91
CA ILE A 107 3.21 7.45 8.89
C ILE A 107 3.76 7.73 10.28
N ARG A 108 2.91 7.81 11.32
CA ARG A 108 3.37 7.95 12.69
C ARG A 108 4.21 6.77 13.14
N ASP A 109 3.82 5.56 12.76
CA ASP A 109 4.59 4.35 13.07
C ASP A 109 5.95 4.37 12.36
N LEU A 110 5.97 4.80 11.11
CA LEU A 110 7.20 4.99 10.35
C LEU A 110 8.09 6.07 10.96
N TYR A 111 7.51 7.16 11.45
CA TYR A 111 8.21 8.24 12.13
C TYR A 111 8.95 7.74 13.37
N ARG A 112 8.35 6.80 14.10
CA ARG A 112 9.02 6.17 15.25
C ARG A 112 10.16 5.25 14.84
N LYS A 113 10.02 4.60 13.69
CA LYS A 113 10.98 3.62 13.18
C LYS A 113 12.20 4.29 12.53
N PHE A 114 12.00 5.41 11.84
CA PHE A 114 13.04 6.16 11.15
C PHE A 114 13.34 7.48 11.89
N ASP A 115 14.07 7.36 12.97
CA ASP A 115 14.37 8.49 13.85
C ASP A 115 15.60 9.29 13.36
N THR A 116 15.43 10.00 12.25
CA THR A 116 16.44 10.93 11.76
C THR A 116 15.86 12.34 11.67
N PRO A 117 16.67 13.41 11.88
CA PRO A 117 16.18 14.79 11.79
C PRO A 117 15.55 15.12 10.43
N LYS A 118 16.12 14.59 9.35
CA LYS A 118 15.62 14.79 7.98
C LYS A 118 14.25 14.12 7.78
N SER A 119 14.09 12.89 8.27
CA SER A 119 12.82 12.16 8.22
C SER A 119 11.75 12.88 9.01
N HIS A 120 12.06 13.35 10.23
CA HIS A 120 11.14 14.10 11.08
C HIS A 120 10.64 15.36 10.41
N LYS A 121 11.54 16.15 9.82
CA LYS A 121 11.18 17.39 9.13
C LYS A 121 10.26 17.12 7.95
N ALA A 122 10.57 16.12 7.15
CA ALA A 122 9.79 15.75 5.98
C ALA A 122 8.40 15.23 6.37
N LEU A 123 8.30 14.38 7.38
CA LEU A 123 7.03 13.84 7.86
C LEU A 123 6.16 14.92 8.51
N ARG A 124 6.75 15.87 9.24
CA ARG A 124 6.02 17.02 9.77
C ARG A 124 5.43 17.88 8.66
N ALA A 125 6.16 18.11 7.57
CA ALA A 125 5.69 18.89 6.43
C ALA A 125 4.45 18.26 5.76
N LEU A 126 4.22 16.96 5.91
CA LEU A 126 3.05 16.26 5.40
C LEU A 126 1.78 16.57 6.21
N PHE A 127 1.89 16.83 7.51
CA PHE A 127 0.76 16.95 8.44
C PHE A 127 0.56 18.34 9.03
N PHE A 128 1.56 19.17 8.90
CA PHE A 128 1.58 20.52 9.44
C PHE A 128 2.05 21.50 8.37
#